data_5d6af051691cfa6893dbdc2880e79240
#
_entry.id   5d6af051691cfa6893dbdc2880e79240
#
_cell.length_a   1.000
_cell.length_b   1.000
_cell.length_c   1.000
_cell.angle_alpha   90.00
_cell.angle_beta   90.00
_cell.angle_gamma   90.00
#
_symmetry.space_group_name_H-M   'P 1'
#
loop_
_entity.id
_entity.type
_entity.pdbx_description
1 polymer ?
#
loop_
_entity_poly.entity_id
_entity_poly.type
_entity_poly.pdbx_seq_one_letter_code
_entity_poly.pdbx_strand_id
1 'polypeptide(L)'
;MAAEDRAPPQHLNFLASAQESLTSSGLFPLLRGAEARAPELPRVGRSKRPDQNIVDLKHLPALAFPARTLESVTIRGARARLSGYWLGLTGPMGPLPTHLTEYAAYERRYAKTQPFGDFLDLLGGRMLQLYYRSWADSQPAAHADREDNDQFAFYLAALSGATEGVAPGARFPARARLHYAGVFAGRRSAAVRSWHPPPDHRIADGPPLXSRHL
;
A
#
# COMPACT_ATOMS: atom_id res chain seq x y z
N MET A 1 7.21 1.57 36.42
CA MET A 1 7.08 0.93 35.10
C MET A 1 7.50 1.97 34.06
N ALA A 2 8.72 1.84 33.55
CA ALA A 2 9.23 2.74 32.51
C ALA A 2 8.50 2.41 31.22
N ALA A 3 7.78 3.39 30.68
CA ALA A 3 7.32 3.30 29.30
C ALA A 3 8.59 3.26 28.44
N GLU A 4 8.84 2.13 27.80
CA GLU A 4 9.94 2.00 26.85
C GLU A 4 9.80 3.12 25.83
N ASP A 5 10.80 3.97 25.76
CA ASP A 5 10.92 5.04 24.77
C ASP A 5 11.31 4.39 23.42
N ARG A 6 10.36 3.62 22.89
CA ARG A 6 10.54 2.91 21.63
C ARG A 6 10.25 3.89 20.49
N ALA A 7 11.23 4.10 19.66
CA ALA A 7 11.05 4.92 18.47
C ALA A 7 9.77 4.49 17.71
N PRO A 8 8.94 5.42 17.27
CA PRO A 8 7.71 5.07 16.58
C PRO A 8 8.01 4.27 15.30
N PRO A 9 7.14 3.31 14.96
CA PRO A 9 7.33 2.50 13.76
C PRO A 9 7.49 3.36 12.50
N GLN A 10 8.30 2.90 11.55
CA GLN A 10 8.66 3.67 10.34
C GLN A 10 7.44 4.15 9.56
N HIS A 11 6.37 3.34 9.50
CA HIS A 11 5.17 3.73 8.77
C HIS A 11 4.44 4.90 9.44
N LEU A 12 4.50 5.01 10.78
CA LEU A 12 3.89 6.13 11.49
C LEU A 12 4.68 7.42 11.25
N ASN A 13 6.01 7.34 11.26
CA ASN A 13 6.85 8.50 10.94
C ASN A 13 6.59 9.00 9.52
N PHE A 14 6.49 8.06 8.56
CA PHE A 14 6.15 8.40 7.18
C PHE A 14 4.79 9.10 7.08
N LEU A 15 3.77 8.57 7.79
CA LEU A 15 2.44 9.18 7.77
C LEU A 15 2.41 10.54 8.47
N ALA A 16 3.24 10.73 9.52
CA ALA A 16 3.37 12.02 10.19
C ALA A 16 3.96 13.07 9.23
N SER A 17 5.03 12.73 8.52
CA SER A 17 5.63 13.65 7.56
C SER A 17 4.68 13.97 6.39
N ALA A 18 3.83 13.04 6.01
CA ALA A 18 2.84 13.26 4.95
C ALA A 18 1.78 14.31 5.33
N GLN A 19 1.58 14.59 6.62
CA GLN A 19 0.62 15.61 7.08
C GLN A 19 0.93 17.00 6.47
N GLU A 20 2.20 17.28 6.17
CA GLU A 20 2.62 18.57 5.60
C GLU A 20 2.31 18.67 4.09
N SER A 21 2.13 17.55 3.42
CA SER A 21 1.95 17.49 1.96
C SER A 21 0.62 16.88 1.52
N LEU A 22 -0.40 16.93 2.37
CA LEU A 22 -1.71 16.29 2.10
C LEU A 22 -2.38 16.80 0.83
N THR A 23 -2.16 18.07 0.48
CA THR A 23 -2.79 18.68 -0.70
C THR A 23 -2.30 18.05 -2.01
N SER A 24 -1.06 17.58 -2.03
CA SER A 24 -0.46 16.98 -3.22
C SER A 24 -0.46 15.45 -3.16
N SER A 25 -0.83 14.87 -2.03
CA SER A 25 -0.77 13.42 -1.81
C SER A 25 -2.10 12.75 -2.13
N GLY A 26 -2.04 11.65 -2.84
CA GLY A 26 -3.20 10.81 -3.06
C GLY A 26 -3.31 9.73 -1.98
N LEU A 27 -4.51 9.21 -1.79
CA LEU A 27 -4.76 8.16 -0.80
C LEU A 27 -3.94 6.90 -1.08
N PHE A 28 -3.95 6.42 -2.34
CA PHE A 28 -3.30 5.16 -2.69
C PHE A 28 -1.77 5.21 -2.54
N PRO A 29 -1.08 6.28 -3.01
CA PRO A 29 0.35 6.41 -2.74
C PRO A 29 0.69 6.43 -1.25
N LEU A 30 -0.13 7.09 -0.42
CA LEU A 30 0.08 7.11 1.03
C LEU A 30 -0.12 5.72 1.64
N LEU A 31 -1.18 5.01 1.25
CA LEU A 31 -1.41 3.65 1.75
C LEU A 31 -0.29 2.70 1.34
N ARG A 32 0.16 2.80 0.07
CA ARG A 32 1.28 1.98 -0.42
C ARG A 32 2.56 2.29 0.35
N GLY A 33 2.87 3.58 0.54
CA GLY A 33 4.06 3.99 1.28
C GLY A 33 4.05 3.53 2.74
N ALA A 34 2.89 3.57 3.39
CA ALA A 34 2.73 3.06 4.74
C ALA A 34 2.85 1.53 4.78
N GLU A 35 2.24 0.84 3.81
CA GLU A 35 2.29 -0.62 3.72
C GLU A 35 3.73 -1.13 3.52
N ALA A 36 4.51 -0.46 2.67
CA ALA A 36 5.90 -0.82 2.40
C ALA A 36 6.78 -0.71 3.67
N ARG A 37 6.42 0.20 4.58
CA ARG A 37 7.17 0.47 5.80
C ARG A 37 6.65 -0.27 7.04
N ALA A 38 5.69 -1.18 6.85
CA ALA A 38 5.09 -1.95 7.94
C ALA A 38 5.14 -3.46 7.64
N PRO A 39 6.34 -4.05 7.45
CA PRO A 39 6.44 -5.47 7.08
C PRO A 39 5.88 -6.41 8.15
N GLU A 40 5.90 -6.00 9.41
CA GLU A 40 5.40 -6.80 10.53
C GLU A 40 3.86 -6.95 10.51
N LEU A 41 3.16 -6.03 9.84
CA LEU A 41 1.69 -6.02 9.83
C LEU A 41 1.17 -6.63 8.53
N PRO A 42 -0.03 -7.23 8.55
CA PRO A 42 -0.64 -7.71 7.31
C PRO A 42 -0.85 -6.58 6.32
N ARG A 43 -0.74 -6.86 5.02
CA ARG A 43 -1.04 -5.89 3.97
C ARG A 43 -2.43 -5.27 4.17
N VAL A 44 -2.61 -4.03 3.74
CA VAL A 44 -3.90 -3.33 3.81
C VAL A 44 -4.98 -4.18 3.14
N GLY A 45 -6.08 -4.41 3.86
CA GLY A 45 -7.18 -5.25 3.40
C GLY A 45 -7.02 -6.74 3.72
N ARG A 46 -5.87 -7.17 4.25
CA ARG A 46 -5.65 -8.58 4.65
C ARG A 46 -5.68 -8.79 6.16
N SER A 47 -5.85 -7.73 6.94
CA SER A 47 -5.97 -7.84 8.39
C SER A 47 -7.25 -8.60 8.77
N LYS A 48 -7.15 -9.45 9.77
CA LYS A 48 -8.30 -10.19 10.33
C LYS A 48 -8.94 -9.46 11.49
N ARG A 49 -8.21 -8.55 12.12
CA ARG A 49 -8.65 -7.80 13.29
C ARG A 49 -8.29 -6.33 13.13
N PRO A 50 -9.09 -5.42 13.70
CA PRO A 50 -8.80 -3.97 13.57
C PRO A 50 -7.46 -3.53 14.17
N ASP A 51 -6.96 -4.25 15.19
CA ASP A 51 -5.65 -3.93 15.78
C ASP A 51 -4.47 -4.24 14.87
N GLN A 52 -4.70 -5.05 13.83
CA GLN A 52 -3.69 -5.39 12.83
C GLN A 52 -3.66 -4.43 11.65
N ASN A 53 -4.55 -3.44 11.62
CA ASN A 53 -4.60 -2.47 10.53
C ASN A 53 -3.36 -1.56 10.57
N ILE A 54 -2.72 -1.39 9.42
CA ILE A 54 -1.63 -0.42 9.26
C ILE A 54 -2.19 0.99 9.43
N VAL A 55 -3.40 1.23 8.89
CA VAL A 55 -4.06 2.53 8.93
C VAL A 55 -5.56 2.33 9.06
N ASP A 56 -6.20 3.13 9.91
CA ASP A 56 -7.65 3.24 9.96
C ASP A 56 -8.11 4.33 8.98
N LEU A 57 -9.15 4.03 8.20
CA LEU A 57 -9.67 4.93 7.18
C LEU A 57 -11.02 5.48 7.64
N LYS A 58 -11.13 6.81 7.71
CA LYS A 58 -12.34 7.49 8.14
C LYS A 58 -12.86 8.39 7.02
N HIS A 59 -14.11 8.19 6.62
CA HIS A 59 -14.77 9.04 5.64
C HIS A 59 -15.40 10.25 6.34
N LEU A 60 -15.24 11.43 5.74
CA LEU A 60 -15.77 12.66 6.30
C LEU A 60 -17.03 13.06 5.53
N PRO A 61 -18.17 13.26 6.24
CA PRO A 61 -19.38 13.72 5.55
C PRO A 61 -19.20 15.15 5.06
N ALA A 62 -19.49 15.38 3.79
CA ALA A 62 -19.44 16.71 3.17
C ALA A 62 -20.74 16.95 2.41
N LEU A 63 -21.26 18.18 2.48
CA LEU A 63 -22.48 18.56 1.76
C LEU A 63 -22.15 19.17 0.40
N ALA A 64 -20.88 19.52 0.19
CA ALA A 64 -20.41 20.07 -1.09
C ALA A 64 -19.23 19.23 -1.58
N PHE A 65 -18.88 19.37 -2.85
CA PHE A 65 -17.71 18.68 -3.40
C PHE A 65 -16.43 19.23 -2.76
N PRO A 66 -15.66 18.40 -2.07
CA PRO A 66 -14.42 18.86 -1.43
C PRO A 66 -13.34 19.12 -2.48
N ALA A 67 -12.48 20.11 -2.21
CA ALA A 67 -11.39 20.48 -3.11
C ALA A 67 -10.21 19.50 -3.07
N ARG A 68 -10.18 18.64 -2.05
CA ARG A 68 -9.07 17.68 -1.86
C ARG A 68 -9.63 16.36 -1.33
N THR A 69 -8.91 15.29 -1.63
CA THR A 69 -9.32 13.93 -1.19
C THR A 69 -8.95 13.67 0.27
N LEU A 70 -7.74 14.09 0.67
CA LEU A 70 -7.22 13.87 2.02
C LEU A 70 -7.41 15.14 2.85
N GLU A 71 -7.92 14.97 4.08
CA GLU A 71 -8.10 16.07 5.01
C GLU A 71 -7.06 16.08 6.11
N SER A 72 -6.84 14.92 6.75
CA SER A 72 -5.89 14.86 7.88
C SER A 72 -5.36 13.47 8.11
N VAL A 73 -4.17 13.44 8.69
CA VAL A 73 -3.54 12.25 9.27
C VAL A 73 -3.49 12.47 10.78
N THR A 74 -4.01 11.53 11.54
CA THR A 74 -3.96 11.59 13.00
C THR A 74 -3.27 10.34 13.53
N ILE A 75 -2.25 10.52 14.36
CA ILE A 75 -1.55 9.41 14.99
C ILE A 75 -1.93 9.39 16.48
N ARG A 76 -2.39 8.23 16.95
CA ARG A 76 -2.76 8.00 18.35
C ARG A 76 -2.10 6.73 18.83
N GLY A 77 -1.03 6.88 19.59
CA GLY A 77 -0.21 5.76 20.03
C GLY A 77 0.39 5.00 18.86
N ALA A 78 0.12 3.74 18.77
CA ALA A 78 0.64 2.87 17.70
C ALA A 78 -0.24 2.82 16.44
N ARG A 79 -1.25 3.68 16.34
CA ARG A 79 -2.21 3.66 15.23
C ARG A 79 -2.24 4.98 14.48
N ALA A 80 -2.33 4.89 13.16
CA ALA A 80 -2.58 6.04 12.30
C ALA A 80 -4.01 5.99 11.77
N ARG A 81 -4.62 7.17 11.64
CA ARG A 81 -5.94 7.32 11.04
C ARG A 81 -5.86 8.36 9.94
N LEU A 82 -6.27 7.98 8.75
CA LEU A 82 -6.43 8.89 7.62
C LEU A 82 -7.89 9.28 7.52
N SER A 83 -8.16 10.59 7.45
CA SER A 83 -9.51 11.12 7.29
C SER A 83 -9.59 11.90 5.98
N GLY A 84 -10.66 11.70 5.23
CA GLY A 84 -10.79 12.37 3.94
C GLY A 84 -12.12 12.12 3.25
N TYR A 85 -12.18 12.57 2.01
CA TYR A 85 -13.38 12.58 1.17
C TYR A 85 -13.15 11.64 -0.02
N TRP A 86 -13.31 10.37 0.22
CA TRP A 86 -13.12 9.32 -0.79
C TRP A 86 -14.39 8.49 -0.91
N LEU A 87 -14.28 7.31 -1.48
CA LEU A 87 -15.39 6.36 -1.61
C LEU A 87 -16.08 6.16 -0.25
N GLY A 88 -17.26 6.69 -0.10
CA GLY A 88 -18.03 6.62 1.15
C GLY A 88 -19.52 6.56 0.90
N LEU A 89 -20.26 6.35 1.97
CA LEU A 89 -21.72 6.21 1.91
C LEU A 89 -22.43 7.55 1.97
N THR A 90 -21.79 8.59 2.50
CA THR A 90 -22.35 9.95 2.61
C THR A 90 -21.66 10.90 1.65
N GLY A 91 -22.23 12.08 1.48
CA GLY A 91 -21.66 13.13 0.63
C GLY A 91 -22.33 13.23 -0.72
N PRO A 92 -21.87 14.19 -1.56
CA PRO A 92 -22.53 14.47 -2.85
C PRO A 92 -22.49 13.30 -3.83
N MET A 93 -21.51 12.40 -3.67
CA MET A 93 -21.37 11.21 -4.52
C MET A 93 -21.76 9.92 -3.78
N GLY A 94 -22.24 10.03 -2.55
CA GLY A 94 -22.64 8.87 -1.76
C GLY A 94 -24.03 8.37 -2.12
N PRO A 95 -24.30 7.07 -1.91
CA PRO A 95 -25.62 6.51 -2.20
C PRO A 95 -26.68 6.82 -1.14
N LEU A 96 -26.29 7.30 0.03
CA LEU A 96 -27.27 7.60 1.09
C LEU A 96 -27.96 8.94 0.83
N PRO A 97 -29.24 9.05 1.21
CA PRO A 97 -29.99 10.32 1.07
C PRO A 97 -29.30 11.47 1.81
N THR A 98 -29.48 12.68 1.28
CA THR A 98 -28.82 13.90 1.77
C THR A 98 -29.03 14.14 3.27
N HIS A 99 -30.25 13.88 3.78
CA HIS A 99 -30.54 14.10 5.20
C HIS A 99 -29.65 13.24 6.12
N LEU A 100 -29.21 12.05 5.67
CA LEU A 100 -28.27 11.23 6.46
C LEU A 100 -26.87 11.83 6.43
N THR A 101 -26.48 12.46 5.31
CA THR A 101 -25.22 13.20 5.23
C THR A 101 -25.27 14.42 6.17
N GLU A 102 -26.39 15.14 6.17
CA GLU A 102 -26.61 16.27 7.06
C GLU A 102 -26.53 15.85 8.53
N TYR A 103 -27.16 14.73 8.85
CA TYR A 103 -27.13 14.18 10.21
C TYR A 103 -25.71 13.81 10.63
N ALA A 104 -24.96 13.12 9.78
CA ALA A 104 -23.57 12.76 10.06
C ALA A 104 -22.69 14.01 10.23
N ALA A 105 -22.91 15.04 9.40
CA ALA A 105 -22.17 16.30 9.49
C ALA A 105 -22.52 17.07 10.78
N TYR A 106 -23.79 17.06 11.16
CA TYR A 106 -24.27 17.65 12.41
C TYR A 106 -23.63 16.94 13.61
N GLU A 107 -23.71 15.60 13.62
CA GLU A 107 -23.12 14.77 14.67
C GLU A 107 -21.62 15.07 14.85
N ARG A 108 -20.90 15.17 13.74
CA ARG A 108 -19.46 15.47 13.77
C ARG A 108 -19.15 16.87 14.33
N ARG A 109 -19.99 17.84 14.02
CA ARG A 109 -19.75 19.25 14.40
C ARG A 109 -20.16 19.58 15.84
N TYR A 110 -21.28 19.00 16.29
CA TYR A 110 -21.91 19.42 17.52
C TYR A 110 -22.01 18.36 18.60
N ALA A 111 -21.98 17.08 18.25
CA ALA A 111 -22.14 16.01 19.24
C ALA A 111 -20.81 15.60 19.85
N LYS A 112 -20.83 15.18 21.10
CA LYS A 112 -19.65 14.64 21.79
C LYS A 112 -19.23 13.28 21.26
N THR A 113 -20.19 12.51 20.77
CA THR A 113 -19.97 11.19 20.20
C THR A 113 -20.60 11.15 18.81
N GLN A 114 -20.06 10.29 17.94
CA GLN A 114 -20.49 10.19 16.55
C GLN A 114 -20.88 8.75 16.22
N PRO A 115 -21.89 8.19 16.91
CA PRO A 115 -22.21 6.76 16.72
C PRO A 115 -22.61 6.42 15.29
N PHE A 116 -23.37 7.29 14.61
CA PHE A 116 -23.74 7.03 13.23
C PHE A 116 -22.52 7.12 12.30
N GLY A 117 -21.69 8.16 12.47
CA GLY A 117 -20.47 8.31 11.73
C GLY A 117 -19.49 7.15 11.95
N ASP A 118 -19.33 6.72 13.21
CA ASP A 118 -18.43 5.62 13.55
C ASP A 118 -18.94 4.28 12.97
N PHE A 119 -20.25 4.09 12.92
CA PHE A 119 -20.84 2.90 12.27
C PHE A 119 -20.53 2.90 10.76
N LEU A 120 -20.73 4.05 10.11
CA LEU A 120 -20.41 4.18 8.68
C LEU A 120 -18.91 3.98 8.40
N ASP A 121 -18.05 4.46 9.29
CA ASP A 121 -16.59 4.29 9.16
C ASP A 121 -16.18 2.82 9.34
N LEU A 122 -16.84 2.08 10.23
CA LEU A 122 -16.57 0.66 10.43
C LEU A 122 -16.82 -0.12 9.13
N LEU A 123 -17.95 0.15 8.49
CA LEU A 123 -18.31 -0.52 7.23
C LEU A 123 -17.50 0.03 6.06
N GLY A 124 -17.51 1.35 5.87
CA GLY A 124 -16.84 2.03 4.75
C GLY A 124 -15.33 1.88 4.77
N GLY A 125 -14.74 1.93 5.96
CA GLY A 125 -13.29 1.76 6.11
C GLY A 125 -12.83 0.40 5.62
N ARG A 126 -13.57 -0.66 5.93
CA ARG A 126 -13.24 -2.01 5.43
C ARG A 126 -13.42 -2.10 3.91
N MET A 127 -14.51 -1.54 3.39
CA MET A 127 -14.74 -1.52 1.93
C MET A 127 -13.62 -0.79 1.20
N LEU A 128 -13.16 0.33 1.75
CA LEU A 128 -12.08 1.11 1.16
C LEU A 128 -10.73 0.37 1.21
N GLN A 129 -10.47 -0.37 2.30
CA GLN A 129 -9.28 -1.22 2.38
C GLN A 129 -9.30 -2.31 1.29
N LEU A 130 -10.46 -2.92 1.05
CA LEU A 130 -10.60 -3.93 0.01
C LEU A 130 -10.47 -3.32 -1.39
N TYR A 131 -11.00 -2.12 -1.58
CA TYR A 131 -10.85 -1.38 -2.84
C TYR A 131 -9.38 -1.05 -3.11
N TYR A 132 -8.66 -0.55 -2.11
CA TYR A 132 -7.21 -0.35 -2.23
C TYR A 132 -6.52 -1.67 -2.55
N ARG A 133 -6.92 -2.76 -1.89
CA ARG A 133 -6.34 -4.09 -2.10
C ARG A 133 -6.49 -4.54 -3.56
N SER A 134 -7.69 -4.36 -4.14
CA SER A 134 -7.90 -4.76 -5.54
C SER A 134 -7.01 -3.96 -6.50
N TRP A 135 -6.80 -2.67 -6.21
CA TRP A 135 -5.86 -1.85 -6.97
C TRP A 135 -4.41 -2.35 -6.77
N ALA A 136 -4.00 -2.57 -5.53
CA ALA A 136 -2.62 -2.97 -5.20
C ALA A 136 -2.26 -4.33 -5.83
N ASP A 137 -3.21 -5.27 -5.86
CA ASP A 137 -3.01 -6.59 -6.46
C ASP A 137 -2.81 -6.51 -7.98
N SER A 138 -3.21 -5.41 -8.62
CA SER A 138 -2.97 -5.19 -10.05
C SER A 138 -1.66 -4.43 -10.34
N GLN A 139 -0.94 -3.97 -9.30
CA GLN A 139 0.23 -3.10 -9.48
C GLN A 139 1.53 -3.85 -9.19
N PRO A 140 2.39 -4.07 -10.20
CA PRO A 140 3.69 -4.72 -9.97
C PRO A 140 4.53 -4.01 -8.91
N ALA A 141 4.48 -2.68 -8.89
CA ALA A 141 5.26 -1.89 -7.93
C ALA A 141 4.80 -2.13 -6.48
N ALA A 142 3.49 -2.33 -6.26
CA ALA A 142 2.98 -2.62 -4.92
C ALA A 142 3.37 -4.02 -4.44
N HIS A 143 3.54 -4.97 -5.38
CA HIS A 143 4.03 -6.30 -5.04
C HIS A 143 5.53 -6.27 -4.71
N ALA A 144 6.32 -5.54 -5.50
CA ALA A 144 7.76 -5.43 -5.32
C ALA A 144 8.17 -4.72 -4.01
N ASP A 145 7.27 -3.94 -3.41
CA ASP A 145 7.52 -3.28 -2.12
C ASP A 145 7.71 -4.28 -0.97
N ARG A 146 7.23 -5.52 -1.12
CA ARG A 146 7.38 -6.60 -0.12
C ARG A 146 7.71 -7.91 -0.84
N GLU A 147 8.94 -8.34 -0.70
CA GLU A 147 9.47 -9.53 -1.38
C GLU A 147 8.78 -10.84 -0.95
N ASP A 148 8.26 -10.89 0.27
CA ASP A 148 7.65 -12.09 0.84
C ASP A 148 6.41 -12.57 0.09
N ASN A 149 5.77 -11.69 -0.70
CA ASN A 149 4.53 -12.04 -1.40
C ASN A 149 4.44 -11.29 -2.74
N ASP A 150 5.51 -11.38 -3.56
CA ASP A 150 5.57 -10.74 -4.87
C ASP A 150 5.07 -11.71 -5.94
N GLN A 151 3.77 -11.60 -6.28
CA GLN A 151 3.16 -12.44 -7.32
C GLN A 151 3.69 -12.12 -8.72
N PHE A 152 4.06 -10.86 -8.98
CA PHE A 152 4.59 -10.49 -10.29
C PHE A 152 5.98 -11.09 -10.51
N ALA A 153 6.82 -11.11 -9.48
CA ALA A 153 8.10 -11.81 -9.57
C ALA A 153 7.90 -13.30 -9.83
N PHE A 154 6.88 -13.91 -9.21
CA PHE A 154 6.52 -15.31 -9.48
C PHE A 154 6.07 -15.51 -10.94
N TYR A 155 5.22 -14.61 -11.46
CA TYR A 155 4.78 -14.71 -12.86
C TYR A 155 5.96 -14.58 -13.84
N LEU A 156 6.86 -13.63 -13.56
CA LEU A 156 8.07 -13.47 -14.38
C LEU A 156 8.97 -14.70 -14.31
N ALA A 157 9.11 -15.28 -13.13
CA ALA A 157 9.88 -16.52 -12.95
C ALA A 157 9.24 -17.68 -13.74
N ALA A 158 7.91 -17.79 -13.70
CA ALA A 158 7.19 -18.81 -14.45
C ALA A 158 7.38 -18.62 -15.96
N LEU A 159 7.26 -17.40 -16.46
CA LEU A 159 7.44 -17.08 -17.88
C LEU A 159 8.88 -17.33 -18.35
N SER A 160 9.86 -17.10 -17.50
CA SER A 160 11.28 -17.32 -17.84
C SER A 160 11.77 -18.74 -17.57
N GLY A 161 10.90 -19.62 -17.04
CA GLY A 161 11.28 -20.98 -16.68
C GLY A 161 12.11 -21.09 -15.41
N ALA A 162 12.15 -20.03 -14.59
CA ALA A 162 12.98 -19.97 -13.38
C ALA A 162 12.18 -20.24 -12.09
N THR A 163 11.08 -21.00 -12.19
CA THR A 163 10.25 -21.31 -11.03
C THR A 163 10.85 -22.35 -10.09
N GLU A 164 11.68 -23.23 -10.62
CA GLU A 164 12.25 -24.32 -9.83
C GLU A 164 13.66 -23.99 -9.36
N GLY A 165 13.90 -24.13 -8.07
CA GLY A 165 15.23 -24.21 -7.51
C GLY A 165 16.06 -22.93 -7.51
N VAL A 166 15.45 -21.76 -7.58
CA VAL A 166 16.20 -20.53 -7.45
C VAL A 166 16.41 -20.25 -5.96
N ALA A 167 17.41 -20.88 -5.40
CA ALA A 167 17.80 -20.65 -4.01
C ALA A 167 18.33 -19.22 -3.83
N PRO A 168 18.26 -18.67 -2.61
CA PRO A 168 19.00 -17.45 -2.31
C PRO A 168 20.47 -17.62 -2.66
N GLY A 169 21.03 -16.70 -3.42
CA GLY A 169 22.41 -16.80 -3.90
C GLY A 169 22.59 -17.51 -5.24
N ALA A 170 21.48 -17.91 -5.90
CA ALA A 170 21.56 -18.50 -7.25
C ALA A 170 22.18 -17.51 -8.24
N ARG A 171 22.81 -18.06 -9.30
CA ARG A 171 23.46 -17.28 -10.36
C ARG A 171 22.52 -16.37 -11.15
N PHE A 172 21.19 -16.50 -10.94
CA PHE A 172 20.19 -15.72 -11.66
C PHE A 172 19.37 -14.87 -10.69
N PRO A 173 19.84 -13.66 -10.37
CA PRO A 173 19.08 -12.74 -9.53
C PRO A 173 17.80 -12.27 -10.23
N ALA A 174 16.84 -11.75 -9.45
CA ALA A 174 15.52 -11.34 -9.95
C ALA A 174 15.62 -10.33 -11.09
N ARG A 175 16.56 -9.40 -11.04
CA ARG A 175 16.77 -8.40 -12.10
C ARG A 175 17.21 -9.05 -13.43
N ALA A 176 18.03 -10.10 -13.37
CA ALA A 176 18.43 -10.84 -14.58
C ALA A 176 17.22 -11.53 -15.20
N ARG A 177 16.26 -12.02 -14.41
CA ARG A 177 15.04 -12.65 -14.92
C ARG A 177 14.22 -11.69 -15.77
N LEU A 178 14.16 -10.41 -15.39
CA LEU A 178 13.45 -9.38 -16.17
C LEU A 178 14.03 -9.22 -17.58
N HIS A 179 15.35 -9.24 -17.69
CA HIS A 179 16.02 -9.17 -19.00
C HIS A 179 15.78 -10.43 -19.81
N TYR A 180 15.90 -11.60 -19.16
CA TYR A 180 15.79 -12.88 -19.86
C TYR A 180 14.34 -13.22 -20.25
N ALA A 181 13.34 -12.72 -19.53
CA ALA A 181 11.93 -12.98 -19.86
C ALA A 181 11.60 -12.52 -21.28
N GLY A 182 12.11 -11.35 -21.70
CA GLY A 182 11.93 -10.86 -23.06
C GLY A 182 12.61 -11.73 -24.11
N VAL A 183 13.77 -12.26 -23.79
CA VAL A 183 14.54 -13.14 -24.69
C VAL A 183 13.84 -14.48 -24.85
N PHE A 184 13.36 -15.06 -23.76
CA PHE A 184 12.70 -16.37 -23.79
C PHE A 184 11.30 -16.32 -24.41
N ALA A 185 10.61 -15.19 -24.30
CA ALA A 185 9.28 -15.01 -24.91
C ALA A 185 9.36 -14.73 -26.40
N GLY A 186 10.51 -14.31 -26.92
CA GLY A 186 10.71 -14.00 -28.32
C GLY A 186 10.89 -15.26 -29.19
N ARG A 187 10.85 -15.06 -30.50
CA ARG A 187 11.15 -16.12 -31.46
C ARG A 187 12.61 -16.57 -31.28
N ARG A 188 12.81 -17.87 -31.21
CA ARG A 188 14.15 -18.47 -31.07
C ARG A 188 14.93 -18.38 -32.38
N SER A 189 15.42 -17.19 -32.69
CA SER A 189 16.30 -16.98 -33.86
C SER A 189 17.74 -17.34 -33.49
N ALA A 190 18.57 -17.53 -34.51
CA ALA A 190 19.99 -17.77 -34.33
C ALA A 190 20.67 -16.59 -33.61
N ALA A 191 20.23 -15.35 -33.89
CA ALA A 191 20.75 -14.15 -33.22
C ALA A 191 20.46 -14.15 -31.70
N VAL A 192 19.28 -14.64 -31.30
CA VAL A 192 18.95 -14.74 -29.87
C VAL A 192 19.79 -15.81 -29.20
N ARG A 193 20.04 -16.92 -29.87
CA ARG A 193 20.89 -18.00 -29.33
C ARG A 193 22.37 -17.59 -29.22
N SER A 194 22.83 -16.69 -30.09
CA SER A 194 24.22 -16.21 -30.05
C SER A 194 24.40 -14.98 -29.14
N TRP A 195 23.30 -14.48 -28.57
CA TRP A 195 23.41 -13.33 -27.69
C TRP A 195 24.11 -13.72 -26.38
N HIS A 196 25.24 -13.15 -26.14
CA HIS A 196 25.96 -13.23 -24.89
C HIS A 196 25.86 -11.87 -24.20
N PRO A 197 25.40 -11.81 -22.96
CA PRO A 197 25.40 -10.54 -22.25
C PRO A 197 26.84 -10.01 -22.19
N PRO A 198 27.04 -8.69 -22.41
CA PRO A 198 28.38 -8.12 -22.31
C PRO A 198 29.01 -8.42 -20.94
N PRO A 199 30.34 -8.63 -20.90
CA PRO A 199 31.03 -9.03 -19.67
C PRO A 199 30.89 -8.02 -18.52
N ASP A 200 30.61 -6.76 -18.85
CA ASP A 200 30.40 -5.71 -17.85
C ASP A 200 29.01 -5.74 -17.20
N HIS A 201 28.11 -6.58 -17.71
CA HIS A 201 26.93 -6.96 -16.96
C HIS A 201 27.27 -8.03 -15.91
N ARG A 202 28.45 -7.98 -15.34
CA ARG A 202 28.54 -8.33 -13.93
C ARG A 202 27.56 -7.38 -13.27
N ILE A 203 26.41 -7.93 -12.96
CA ILE A 203 25.57 -7.36 -11.93
C ILE A 203 26.56 -7.20 -10.80
N ALA A 204 27.07 -6.00 -10.64
CA ALA A 204 28.02 -5.73 -9.59
C ALA A 204 27.46 -6.43 -8.38
N ASP A 205 28.27 -7.28 -7.77
CA ASP A 205 27.93 -7.88 -6.49
C ASP A 205 27.70 -6.72 -5.53
N GLY A 206 26.57 -6.05 -5.75
CA GLY A 206 26.07 -5.10 -4.78
C GLY A 206 25.98 -5.85 -3.49
N PRO A 207 26.34 -5.25 -2.37
CA PRO A 207 26.25 -5.91 -1.09
C PRO A 207 24.88 -6.56 -0.98
N PRO A 208 24.81 -7.77 -0.50
CA PRO A 208 23.53 -8.48 -0.41
C PRO A 208 22.51 -7.55 0.21
N LEU A 209 21.41 -7.42 -0.51
CA LEU A 209 20.30 -6.56 -0.05
C LEU A 209 19.78 -6.93 1.32
N UNK A 210 20.34 -7.65 1.72
CA UNK A 210 20.03 -8.05 2.97
C UNK A 210 20.51 -7.18 4.03
N SER A 211 20.27 -6.82 4.51
CA SER A 211 20.65 -6.18 5.75
C SER A 211 20.84 -4.67 5.69
N ARG A 212 20.18 -4.01 4.81
CA ARG A 212 19.98 -2.59 5.07
C ARG A 212 18.79 -2.46 6.02
N HIS A 213 19.12 -2.59 7.28
CA HIS A 213 18.31 -2.04 8.33
C HIS A 213 18.27 -0.52 8.11
N LEU A 214 17.22 -0.05 7.49
CA LEU A 214 16.83 1.36 7.50
C LEU A 214 15.53 1.48 8.26
#